data_66a044fa9ba83105df6a74fb4365b1ee
#
_entry.id   66a044fa9ba83105df6a74fb4365b1ee
#
_cell.length_a   1.000
_cell.length_b   1.000
_cell.length_c   1.000
_cell.angle_alpha   90.00
_cell.angle_beta   90.00
_cell.angle_gamma   90.00
#
_symmetry.space_group_name_H-M   'P 1'
#
loop_
_entity.id
_entity.type
_entity.pdbx_description
1 polymer ?
#
loop_
_entity_poly.entity_id
_entity_poly.type
_entity_poly.pdbx_seq_one_letter_code
_entity_poly.pdbx_strand_id
1 'polypeptide(L)'
;DLRTKGWEISLSWQDEFQLAGKPFSYHVSASVGDYITKITKYHNPDRVISDRYEGQTLGEIWGYHVEGLFKTDREAAEYQASIDDKAVNNRVYQNKGPAGNRLRAGDVRFADLDGDNVISEGSGTVDDPGDKRIIGNSLPRYNYSFRLGFNWMGFDISAFFQGIGRRDWYPAANQASFDFWGPYAFPPTSFIHK
;
A
#
# COMPACT_ATOMS: atom_id res chain seq x y z
N ASP A 1 -12.50 -21.30 4.91
CA ASP A 1 -11.48 -21.63 5.91
C ASP A 1 -10.28 -20.70 5.75
N LEU A 2 -9.59 -20.43 6.85
CA LEU A 2 -8.42 -19.57 6.89
C LEU A 2 -7.25 -20.29 7.55
N ARG A 3 -6.04 -19.99 7.09
CA ARG A 3 -4.80 -20.46 7.71
C ARG A 3 -3.86 -19.28 7.96
N THR A 4 -3.51 -19.05 9.22
CA THR A 4 -2.53 -18.03 9.61
C THR A 4 -1.21 -18.70 9.96
N LYS A 5 -0.11 -18.13 9.47
CA LYS A 5 1.26 -18.44 9.87
C LYS A 5 1.94 -17.14 10.27
N GLY A 6 2.67 -17.19 11.37
CA GLY A 6 3.41 -16.03 11.85
C GLY A 6 4.59 -16.42 12.71
N TRP A 7 5.39 -15.43 13.07
CA TRP A 7 6.52 -15.52 13.97
C TRP A 7 6.58 -14.24 14.81
N GLU A 8 7.18 -14.35 15.97
CA GLU A 8 7.43 -13.24 16.87
C GLU A 8 8.79 -13.44 17.53
N ILE A 9 9.53 -12.35 17.67
CA ILE A 9 10.80 -12.29 18.40
C ILE A 9 10.67 -11.19 19.44
N SER A 10 11.00 -11.53 20.70
CA SER A 10 11.03 -10.58 21.79
C SER A 10 12.36 -10.70 22.52
N LEU A 11 13.00 -9.56 22.77
CA LEU A 11 14.23 -9.44 23.51
C LEU A 11 14.03 -8.47 24.66
N SER A 12 14.60 -8.79 25.81
CA SER A 12 14.61 -7.88 26.95
C SER A 12 15.95 -7.94 27.66
N TRP A 13 16.39 -6.80 28.11
CA TRP A 13 17.62 -6.65 28.88
C TRP A 13 17.39 -5.69 30.03
N GLN A 14 17.95 -6.01 31.20
CA GLN A 14 17.97 -5.11 32.35
C GLN A 14 19.31 -5.26 33.06
N ASP A 15 19.82 -4.16 33.58
CA ASP A 15 21.07 -4.16 34.33
C ASP A 15 21.08 -2.98 35.32
N GLU A 16 22.03 -3.06 36.28
CA GLU A 16 22.24 -2.04 37.28
C GLU A 16 23.73 -1.82 37.49
N PHE A 17 24.15 -0.58 37.60
CA PHE A 17 25.52 -0.20 37.89
C PHE A 17 25.57 1.12 38.69
N GLN A 18 26.75 1.46 39.20
CA GLN A 18 26.95 2.71 39.92
C GLN A 18 27.26 3.87 38.94
N LEU A 19 26.40 4.87 38.88
CA LEU A 19 26.59 6.11 38.13
C LEU A 19 26.76 7.29 39.09
N ALA A 20 27.93 7.94 39.07
CA ALA A 20 28.28 9.03 40.00
C ALA A 20 28.06 8.67 41.50
N GLY A 21 28.41 7.41 41.88
CA GLY A 21 28.28 6.93 43.24
C GLY A 21 26.86 6.63 43.72
N LYS A 22 25.90 6.58 42.80
CA LYS A 22 24.49 6.24 43.06
C LYS A 22 24.06 5.07 42.15
N PRO A 23 23.16 4.18 42.62
CA PRO A 23 22.65 3.10 41.80
C PRO A 23 21.86 3.66 40.61
N PHE A 24 22.19 3.17 39.43
CA PHE A 24 21.49 3.41 38.18
C PHE A 24 21.01 2.08 37.63
N SER A 25 19.73 1.90 37.47
CA SER A 25 19.14 0.74 36.85
C SER A 25 18.46 1.11 35.54
N TYR A 26 18.55 0.24 34.55
CA TYR A 26 17.86 0.44 33.28
C TYR A 26 17.29 -0.86 32.73
N HIS A 27 16.27 -0.71 31.92
CA HIS A 27 15.67 -1.81 31.17
C HIS A 27 15.38 -1.41 29.74
N VAL A 28 15.58 -2.34 28.84
CA VAL A 28 15.29 -2.21 27.41
C VAL A 28 14.55 -3.46 26.97
N SER A 29 13.48 -3.30 26.22
CA SER A 29 12.84 -4.43 25.55
C SER A 29 12.41 -4.02 24.15
N ALA A 30 12.49 -5.00 23.24
CA ALA A 30 12.05 -4.86 21.87
C ALA A 30 11.28 -6.11 21.44
N SER A 31 10.25 -5.94 20.68
CA SER A 31 9.57 -7.05 20.00
C SER A 31 9.29 -6.71 18.56
N VAL A 32 9.32 -7.72 17.71
CA VAL A 32 8.89 -7.64 16.32
C VAL A 32 8.20 -8.95 15.94
N GLY A 33 7.10 -8.85 15.24
CA GLY A 33 6.36 -10.02 14.77
C GLY A 33 5.67 -9.75 13.45
N ASP A 34 5.41 -10.82 12.72
CA ASP A 34 4.71 -10.78 11.44
C ASP A 34 3.85 -12.01 11.25
N TYR A 35 2.74 -11.85 10.54
CA TYR A 35 1.87 -12.98 10.20
C TYR A 35 1.23 -12.80 8.83
N ILE A 36 0.95 -13.91 8.18
CA ILE A 36 0.23 -13.98 6.90
C ILE A 36 -0.96 -14.91 7.07
N THR A 37 -2.13 -14.46 6.69
CA THR A 37 -3.35 -15.26 6.66
C THR A 37 -3.74 -15.52 5.21
N LYS A 38 -3.93 -16.78 4.86
CA LYS A 38 -4.41 -17.22 3.54
C LYS A 38 -5.78 -17.89 3.65
N ILE A 39 -6.57 -17.70 2.62
CA ILE A 39 -7.84 -18.42 2.44
C ILE A 39 -7.51 -19.80 1.92
N THR A 40 -7.90 -20.83 2.65
CA THR A 40 -7.63 -22.23 2.29
C THR A 40 -8.83 -22.92 1.67
N LYS A 41 -10.04 -22.36 1.86
CA LYS A 41 -11.26 -22.85 1.24
C LYS A 41 -12.29 -21.74 1.15
N TYR A 42 -12.77 -21.48 -0.05
CA TYR A 42 -13.84 -20.53 -0.34
C TYR A 42 -14.56 -20.94 -1.63
N HIS A 43 -15.87 -20.70 -1.69
CA HIS A 43 -16.65 -21.05 -2.87
C HIS A 43 -16.63 -19.91 -3.88
N ASN A 44 -15.65 -19.91 -4.74
CA ASN A 44 -15.50 -19.04 -5.90
C ASN A 44 -14.79 -19.88 -6.99
N PRO A 45 -15.56 -20.70 -7.73
CA PRO A 45 -14.98 -21.66 -8.67
C PRO A 45 -14.22 -20.99 -9.81
N ASP A 46 -14.65 -19.81 -10.24
CA ASP A 46 -14.03 -19.05 -11.32
C ASP A 46 -12.86 -18.18 -10.83
N ARG A 47 -12.60 -18.17 -9.52
CA ARG A 47 -11.53 -17.39 -8.87
C ARG A 47 -11.56 -15.91 -9.22
N VAL A 48 -12.78 -15.32 -9.25
CA VAL A 48 -12.99 -13.90 -9.56
C VAL A 48 -12.28 -13.04 -8.53
N ILE A 49 -11.45 -12.08 -8.96
CA ILE A 49 -10.59 -11.26 -8.10
C ILE A 49 -11.34 -10.17 -7.32
N SER A 50 -12.57 -9.83 -7.73
CA SER A 50 -13.43 -8.89 -7.00
C SER A 50 -14.10 -9.52 -5.77
N ASP A 51 -14.02 -10.83 -5.61
CA ASP A 51 -14.44 -11.58 -4.44
C ASP A 51 -13.26 -12.34 -3.83
N ARG A 52 -13.49 -13.02 -2.73
CA ARG A 52 -12.50 -13.89 -2.09
C ARG A 52 -12.31 -15.16 -2.89
N TYR A 53 -11.07 -15.66 -2.92
CA TYR A 53 -10.75 -16.91 -3.61
C TYR A 53 -9.76 -17.76 -2.80
N GLU A 54 -9.73 -19.04 -3.11
CA GLU A 54 -8.78 -19.96 -2.49
C GLU A 54 -7.34 -19.63 -2.89
N GLY A 55 -6.44 -19.55 -1.91
CA GLY A 55 -5.06 -19.12 -2.08
C GLY A 55 -4.82 -17.63 -1.83
N GLN A 56 -5.87 -16.82 -1.79
CA GLN A 56 -5.77 -15.39 -1.53
C GLN A 56 -5.12 -15.12 -0.17
N THR A 57 -4.17 -14.18 -0.14
CA THR A 57 -3.69 -13.58 1.12
C THR A 57 -4.68 -12.50 1.56
N LEU A 58 -5.14 -12.57 2.81
CA LEU A 58 -6.04 -11.53 3.32
C LEU A 58 -5.39 -10.14 3.20
N GLY A 59 -6.19 -9.19 2.76
CA GLY A 59 -5.77 -7.81 2.59
C GLY A 59 -5.08 -7.50 1.25
N GLU A 60 -4.95 -8.45 0.33
CA GLU A 60 -4.46 -8.19 -1.03
C GLU A 60 -5.23 -7.05 -1.68
N ILE A 61 -4.48 -6.16 -2.33
CA ILE A 61 -5.00 -5.07 -3.12
C ILE A 61 -4.63 -5.34 -4.57
N TRP A 62 -5.64 -5.60 -5.41
CA TRP A 62 -5.47 -5.74 -6.84
C TRP A 62 -5.58 -4.37 -7.52
N GLY A 63 -4.71 -4.10 -8.46
CA GLY A 63 -4.72 -2.85 -9.22
C GLY A 63 -3.86 -2.94 -10.46
N TYR A 64 -4.02 -1.95 -11.35
CA TYR A 64 -3.19 -1.84 -12.55
C TYR A 64 -1.77 -1.46 -12.17
N HIS A 65 -0.80 -2.02 -12.89
CA HIS A 65 0.59 -1.71 -12.67
C HIS A 65 0.97 -0.35 -13.28
N VAL A 66 1.50 0.54 -12.45
CA VAL A 66 1.97 1.86 -12.87
C VAL A 66 3.45 1.82 -13.13
N GLU A 67 3.88 2.15 -14.36
CA GLU A 67 5.30 2.29 -14.70
C GLU A 67 5.89 3.64 -14.28
N GLY A 68 5.04 4.67 -14.16
CA GLY A 68 5.45 6.00 -13.79
C GLY A 68 4.53 7.08 -14.36
N LEU A 69 5.09 8.28 -14.52
CA LEU A 69 4.41 9.40 -15.17
C LEU A 69 5.10 9.70 -16.51
N PHE A 70 4.31 10.10 -17.51
CA PHE A 70 4.89 10.58 -18.77
C PHE A 70 5.75 11.81 -18.52
N LYS A 71 6.96 11.81 -19.07
CA LYS A 71 7.91 12.92 -18.94
C LYS A 71 7.64 14.04 -19.94
N THR A 72 7.07 13.71 -21.07
CA THR A 72 6.78 14.66 -22.15
C THR A 72 5.45 14.35 -22.82
N ASP A 73 4.83 15.37 -23.44
CA ASP A 73 3.60 15.20 -24.23
C ASP A 73 3.82 14.30 -25.45
N ARG A 74 5.05 14.25 -25.98
CA ARG A 74 5.40 13.36 -27.10
C ARG A 74 5.36 11.90 -26.65
N GLU A 75 5.97 11.57 -25.51
CA GLU A 75 5.94 10.22 -24.95
C GLU A 75 4.50 9.77 -24.68
N ALA A 76 3.67 10.64 -24.12
CA ALA A 76 2.26 10.39 -23.87
C ALA A 76 1.49 10.13 -25.19
N ALA A 77 1.76 10.91 -26.23
CA ALA A 77 1.11 10.74 -27.53
C ALA A 77 1.55 9.44 -28.23
N GLU A 78 2.83 9.07 -28.15
CA GLU A 78 3.36 7.82 -28.68
C GLU A 78 2.70 6.61 -28.00
N TYR A 79 2.59 6.64 -26.66
CA TYR A 79 1.89 5.62 -25.89
C TYR A 79 0.42 5.54 -26.30
N GLN A 80 -0.30 6.67 -26.32
CA GLN A 80 -1.72 6.73 -26.66
C GLN A 80 -2.02 6.26 -28.11
N ALA A 81 -1.04 6.34 -28.99
CA ALA A 81 -1.17 5.85 -30.37
C ALA A 81 -1.04 4.32 -30.47
N SER A 82 -0.42 3.66 -29.50
CA SER A 82 -0.13 2.22 -29.51
C SER A 82 -0.92 1.41 -28.47
N ILE A 83 -1.35 2.05 -27.38
CA ILE A 83 -2.02 1.38 -26.25
C ILE A 83 -3.42 1.98 -26.05
N ASP A 84 -4.44 1.15 -25.97
CA ASP A 84 -5.78 1.55 -25.52
C ASP A 84 -5.89 1.46 -23.98
N ASP A 85 -5.77 2.58 -23.31
CA ASP A 85 -5.85 2.70 -21.85
C ASP A 85 -7.15 3.34 -21.33
N LYS A 86 -8.21 3.34 -22.14
CA LYS A 86 -9.50 3.96 -21.76
C LYS A 86 -10.09 3.42 -20.48
N ALA A 87 -9.85 2.16 -20.16
CA ALA A 87 -10.36 1.55 -18.93
C ALA A 87 -9.87 2.27 -17.67
N VAL A 88 -8.64 2.78 -17.68
CA VAL A 88 -7.98 3.44 -16.55
C VAL A 88 -7.94 4.96 -16.66
N ASN A 89 -7.80 5.50 -17.87
CA ASN A 89 -7.72 6.92 -18.15
C ASN A 89 -9.03 7.50 -18.75
N ASN A 90 -10.16 6.89 -18.48
CA ASN A 90 -11.46 7.24 -19.05
C ASN A 90 -11.79 8.74 -18.93
N ARG A 91 -11.39 9.44 -17.86
CA ARG A 91 -11.61 10.88 -17.67
C ARG A 91 -10.92 11.71 -18.74
N VAL A 92 -9.74 11.32 -19.20
CA VAL A 92 -9.03 11.98 -20.30
C VAL A 92 -9.85 11.87 -21.58
N TYR A 93 -10.35 10.67 -21.88
CA TYR A 93 -11.13 10.40 -23.10
C TYR A 93 -12.54 11.00 -23.09
N GLN A 94 -13.08 11.28 -21.91
CA GLN A 94 -14.36 11.98 -21.75
C GLN A 94 -14.25 13.51 -21.83
N ASN A 95 -13.05 14.07 -21.74
CA ASN A 95 -12.84 15.51 -21.80
C ASN A 95 -13.01 16.01 -23.24
N LYS A 96 -14.09 16.76 -23.48
CA LYS A 96 -14.43 17.32 -24.79
C LYS A 96 -13.85 18.72 -25.07
N GLY A 97 -13.01 19.24 -24.15
CA GLY A 97 -12.34 20.53 -24.32
C GLY A 97 -11.26 20.51 -25.41
N PRO A 98 -10.66 21.68 -25.75
CA PRO A 98 -9.62 21.80 -26.78
C PRO A 98 -8.40 20.91 -26.54
N ALA A 99 -8.19 20.47 -25.30
CA ALA A 99 -7.13 19.58 -24.86
C ALA A 99 -7.64 18.16 -24.60
N GLY A 100 -8.91 17.86 -24.86
CA GLY A 100 -9.52 16.57 -24.56
C GLY A 100 -8.98 15.43 -25.40
N ASN A 101 -9.17 14.21 -24.89
CA ASN A 101 -8.74 12.97 -25.52
C ASN A 101 -7.22 12.82 -25.70
N ARG A 102 -6.41 13.53 -24.91
CA ARG A 102 -4.95 13.45 -24.99
C ARG A 102 -4.35 13.26 -23.61
N LEU A 103 -3.54 12.21 -23.51
CA LEU A 103 -2.58 12.06 -22.43
C LEU A 103 -1.47 13.11 -22.55
N ARG A 104 -0.91 13.51 -21.42
CA ARG A 104 0.10 14.56 -21.33
C ARG A 104 1.22 14.19 -20.38
N ALA A 105 2.27 14.98 -20.43
CA ALA A 105 3.29 14.96 -19.39
C ALA A 105 2.65 15.14 -18.00
N GLY A 106 3.00 14.24 -17.08
CA GLY A 106 2.42 14.18 -15.74
C GLY A 106 1.23 13.23 -15.56
N ASP A 107 0.63 12.74 -16.65
CA ASP A 107 -0.36 11.67 -16.55
C ASP A 107 0.30 10.32 -16.24
N VAL A 108 -0.50 9.41 -15.67
CA VAL A 108 -0.03 8.08 -15.27
C VAL A 108 0.12 7.18 -16.49
N ARG A 109 1.27 6.52 -16.56
CA ARG A 109 1.57 5.47 -17.53
C ARG A 109 1.33 4.11 -16.90
N PHE A 110 0.42 3.34 -17.47
CA PHE A 110 0.11 1.97 -17.07
C PHE A 110 0.87 0.97 -17.94
N ALA A 111 1.25 -0.16 -17.37
CA ALA A 111 1.91 -1.23 -18.07
C ALA A 111 0.88 -2.15 -18.74
N ASP A 112 1.09 -2.43 -20.00
CA ASP A 112 0.49 -3.55 -20.71
C ASP A 112 1.30 -4.81 -20.34
N LEU A 113 0.73 -5.67 -19.49
CA LEU A 113 1.43 -6.81 -18.91
C LEU A 113 1.23 -8.11 -19.68
N ASP A 114 0.18 -8.21 -20.47
CA ASP A 114 -0.11 -9.37 -21.31
C ASP A 114 0.26 -9.16 -22.80
N GLY A 115 0.54 -7.91 -23.20
CA GLY A 115 1.07 -7.54 -24.49
C GLY A 115 0.00 -7.47 -25.61
N ASP A 116 -1.26 -7.25 -25.21
CA ASP A 116 -2.37 -7.17 -26.18
C ASP A 116 -2.62 -5.73 -26.66
N ASN A 117 -1.87 -4.75 -26.17
CA ASN A 117 -1.98 -3.31 -26.41
C ASN A 117 -3.28 -2.69 -25.86
N VAL A 118 -3.94 -3.32 -24.91
CA VAL A 118 -5.14 -2.79 -24.25
C VAL A 118 -5.01 -2.92 -22.73
N ILE A 119 -5.02 -1.81 -22.02
CA ILE A 119 -5.04 -1.86 -20.55
C ILE A 119 -6.41 -2.33 -20.09
N SER A 120 -6.48 -3.56 -19.61
CA SER A 120 -7.73 -4.21 -19.24
C SER A 120 -7.64 -5.03 -17.95
N GLU A 121 -8.79 -5.48 -17.45
CA GLU A 121 -8.84 -6.43 -16.34
C GLU A 121 -8.95 -7.90 -16.79
N GLY A 122 -8.80 -8.15 -18.09
CA GLY A 122 -9.01 -9.45 -18.67
C GLY A 122 -10.41 -9.99 -18.34
N SER A 123 -10.50 -11.26 -17.97
CA SER A 123 -11.75 -11.85 -17.45
C SER A 123 -12.02 -11.49 -15.98
N GLY A 124 -11.14 -10.77 -15.32
CA GLY A 124 -11.25 -10.41 -13.91
C GLY A 124 -11.06 -11.59 -12.95
N THR A 125 -10.36 -12.62 -13.39
CA THR A 125 -10.04 -13.81 -12.59
C THR A 125 -8.55 -13.86 -12.23
N VAL A 126 -8.20 -14.73 -11.29
CA VAL A 126 -6.77 -14.94 -10.92
C VAL A 126 -5.98 -15.51 -12.08
N ASP A 127 -6.62 -16.30 -12.95
CA ASP A 127 -5.97 -16.98 -14.05
C ASP A 127 -5.86 -16.08 -15.29
N ASP A 128 -6.73 -15.07 -15.39
CA ASP A 128 -6.69 -14.03 -16.41
C ASP A 128 -7.06 -12.67 -15.79
N PRO A 129 -6.09 -12.02 -15.11
CA PRO A 129 -6.28 -10.72 -14.47
C PRO A 129 -6.03 -9.54 -15.42
N GLY A 130 -5.73 -9.79 -16.71
CA GLY A 130 -5.25 -8.77 -17.64
C GLY A 130 -4.02 -8.04 -17.08
N ASP A 131 -4.05 -6.73 -17.06
CA ASP A 131 -2.96 -5.89 -16.55
C ASP A 131 -3.02 -5.60 -15.05
N LYS A 132 -3.95 -6.24 -14.33
CA LYS A 132 -4.00 -6.14 -12.88
C LYS A 132 -2.99 -7.08 -12.23
N ARG A 133 -2.40 -6.61 -11.13
CA ARG A 133 -1.51 -7.38 -10.25
C ARG A 133 -1.80 -7.04 -8.81
N ILE A 134 -1.29 -7.85 -7.89
CA ILE A 134 -1.32 -7.53 -6.47
C ILE A 134 -0.32 -6.39 -6.23
N ILE A 135 -0.83 -5.18 -6.00
CA ILE A 135 -0.04 -3.95 -5.83
C ILE A 135 0.23 -3.61 -4.37
N GLY A 136 -0.43 -4.28 -3.45
CA GLY A 136 -0.24 -4.02 -2.02
C GLY A 136 -1.01 -4.98 -1.12
N ASN A 137 -0.90 -4.71 0.20
CA ASN A 137 -1.68 -5.39 1.22
C ASN A 137 -2.13 -4.41 2.30
N SER A 138 -3.42 -4.41 2.61
CA SER A 138 -4.04 -3.50 3.58
C SER A 138 -3.84 -3.94 5.03
N LEU A 139 -3.39 -5.17 5.28
CA LEU A 139 -3.10 -5.64 6.63
C LEU A 139 -1.70 -5.21 7.08
N PRO A 140 -1.55 -4.87 8.37
CA PRO A 140 -0.27 -4.46 8.92
C PRO A 140 0.74 -5.63 8.88
N ARG A 141 1.98 -5.31 8.50
CA ARG A 141 3.11 -6.23 8.46
C ARG A 141 4.23 -5.68 9.32
N TYR A 142 4.98 -6.60 9.96
CA TYR A 142 6.12 -6.25 10.81
C TYR A 142 5.70 -5.30 11.94
N ASN A 143 4.77 -5.76 12.80
CA ASN A 143 4.43 -5.04 14.01
C ASN A 143 5.62 -5.06 14.95
N TYR A 144 6.02 -3.91 15.45
CA TYR A 144 7.14 -3.80 16.36
C TYR A 144 6.84 -2.91 17.55
N SER A 145 7.51 -3.18 18.64
CA SER A 145 7.51 -2.30 19.81
C SER A 145 8.91 -2.20 20.41
N PHE A 146 9.14 -1.08 21.07
CA PHE A 146 10.37 -0.83 21.78
C PHE A 146 10.04 -0.09 23.07
N ARG A 147 10.60 -0.57 24.18
CA ARG A 147 10.49 0.09 25.50
C ARG A 147 11.88 0.28 26.09
N LEU A 148 12.08 1.45 26.62
CA LEU A 148 13.26 1.76 27.41
C LEU A 148 12.82 2.44 28.71
N GLY A 149 13.59 2.23 29.77
CA GLY A 149 13.38 2.95 31.02
C GLY A 149 14.61 2.89 31.88
N PHE A 150 14.72 3.85 32.78
CA PHE A 150 15.77 3.88 33.79
C PHE A 150 15.27 4.49 35.10
N ASN A 151 15.94 4.08 36.17
CA ASN A 151 15.77 4.67 37.49
C ASN A 151 17.11 5.19 37.99
N TRP A 152 17.15 6.43 38.43
CA TRP A 152 18.34 7.07 38.96
C TRP A 152 17.98 8.22 39.89
N MET A 153 18.58 8.23 41.11
CA MET A 153 18.43 9.33 42.08
C MET A 153 16.97 9.69 42.38
N GLY A 154 16.05 8.74 42.40
CA GLY A 154 14.63 8.95 42.63
C GLY A 154 13.82 9.36 41.39
N PHE A 155 14.46 9.51 40.24
CA PHE A 155 13.77 9.66 38.96
C PHE A 155 13.51 8.27 38.36
N ASP A 156 12.28 8.03 37.92
CA ASP A 156 11.87 6.86 37.15
C ASP A 156 11.30 7.35 35.83
N ILE A 157 11.97 7.03 34.75
CA ILE A 157 11.59 7.46 33.40
C ILE A 157 11.41 6.21 32.53
N SER A 158 10.30 6.15 31.84
CA SER A 158 10.06 5.11 30.83
C SER A 158 9.45 5.70 29.55
N ALA A 159 9.84 5.13 28.41
CA ALA A 159 9.29 5.45 27.11
C ALA A 159 8.88 4.16 26.38
N PHE A 160 7.75 4.22 25.72
CA PHE A 160 7.23 3.12 24.91
C PHE A 160 6.94 3.60 23.50
N PHE A 161 7.44 2.85 22.51
CA PHE A 161 7.22 3.09 21.09
C PHE A 161 6.61 1.84 20.47
N GLN A 162 5.68 2.04 19.55
CA GLN A 162 5.15 0.96 18.73
C GLN A 162 4.93 1.44 17.32
N GLY A 163 4.99 0.53 16.37
CA GLY A 163 4.80 0.88 14.97
C GLY A 163 4.53 -0.34 14.10
N ILE A 164 4.29 -0.05 12.86
CA ILE A 164 4.03 -0.99 11.79
C ILE A 164 5.07 -0.74 10.70
N GLY A 165 5.79 -1.79 10.28
CA GLY A 165 6.84 -1.64 9.28
C GLY A 165 6.31 -1.42 7.87
N ARG A 166 5.15 -2.06 7.55
CA ARG A 166 4.49 -1.89 6.26
C ARG A 166 2.99 -2.06 6.37
N ARG A 167 2.28 -1.18 5.72
CA ARG A 167 0.84 -1.28 5.46
C ARG A 167 0.52 -0.44 4.23
N ASP A 168 -0.12 -1.05 3.24
CA ASP A 168 -0.58 -0.32 2.07
C ASP A 168 -2.01 0.14 2.30
N TRP A 169 -2.32 1.35 1.85
CA TRP A 169 -3.66 1.90 1.93
C TRP A 169 -4.14 2.28 0.53
N TYR A 170 -5.31 1.80 0.18
CA TYR A 170 -5.98 2.15 -1.05
C TYR A 170 -7.24 2.96 -0.72
N PRO A 171 -7.36 4.21 -1.17
CA PRO A 171 -8.54 5.03 -0.90
C PRO A 171 -9.76 4.38 -1.55
N ALA A 172 -10.85 4.23 -0.78
CA ALA A 172 -12.12 3.78 -1.33
C ALA A 172 -12.62 4.78 -2.39
N ALA A 173 -13.32 4.28 -3.39
CA ALA A 173 -13.73 5.08 -4.55
C ALA A 173 -14.53 6.35 -4.17
N ASN A 174 -15.34 6.29 -3.11
CA ASN A 174 -16.07 7.43 -2.58
C ASN A 174 -15.14 8.45 -1.90
N GLN A 175 -14.14 8.01 -1.14
CA GLN A 175 -13.15 8.89 -0.51
C GLN A 175 -12.20 9.49 -1.55
N ALA A 176 -11.71 8.67 -2.50
CA ALA A 176 -10.87 9.16 -3.58
C ALA A 176 -11.56 10.25 -4.42
N SER A 177 -12.89 10.16 -4.58
CA SER A 177 -13.65 11.15 -5.33
C SER A 177 -13.86 12.45 -4.57
N PHE A 178 -13.95 12.42 -3.24
CA PHE A 178 -14.26 13.59 -2.42
C PHE A 178 -12.99 14.28 -1.89
N ASP A 179 -12.02 13.51 -1.40
CA ASP A 179 -10.92 14.07 -0.62
C ASP A 179 -9.67 14.36 -1.44
N PHE A 180 -9.45 13.64 -2.55
CA PHE A 180 -8.20 13.70 -3.30
C PHE A 180 -8.34 13.97 -4.80
N TRP A 181 -9.38 13.46 -5.45
CA TRP A 181 -9.48 13.42 -6.91
C TRP A 181 -10.79 13.94 -7.47
N GLY A 182 -11.66 14.49 -6.66
CA GLY A 182 -12.90 15.10 -7.12
C GLY A 182 -12.61 16.33 -7.97
N PRO A 183 -13.41 16.61 -9.03
CA PRO A 183 -13.22 17.79 -9.85
C PRO A 183 -13.39 19.11 -9.08
N TYR A 184 -13.85 19.04 -7.84
CA TYR A 184 -14.02 20.16 -6.92
C TYR A 184 -13.18 20.05 -5.64
N ALA A 185 -12.44 18.97 -5.47
CA ALA A 185 -11.55 18.81 -4.33
C ALA A 185 -10.25 19.57 -4.62
N PHE A 186 -10.14 20.77 -4.09
CA PHE A 186 -8.82 21.35 -3.86
C PHE A 186 -8.09 20.47 -2.84
N PRO A 187 -6.84 20.07 -3.10
CA PRO A 187 -6.07 19.37 -2.08
C PRO A 187 -6.10 20.23 -0.81
N PRO A 188 -6.36 19.62 0.36
CA PRO A 188 -6.30 20.38 1.61
C PRO A 188 -4.96 21.09 1.69
N THR A 189 -4.98 22.35 2.08
CA THR A 189 -3.77 23.20 2.16
C THR A 189 -2.65 22.57 3.01
N SER A 190 -2.97 21.60 3.87
CA SER A 190 -2.02 20.79 4.61
C SER A 190 -1.09 19.91 3.76
N PHE A 191 -1.41 19.66 2.50
CA PHE A 191 -0.54 18.90 1.57
C PHE A 191 0.37 19.81 0.72
N ILE A 192 0.18 21.13 0.76
CA ILE A 192 0.96 22.09 -0.02
C ILE A 192 2.24 22.54 0.72
N HIS A 193 2.36 22.23 1.99
CA HIS A 193 3.52 22.60 2.81
C HIS A 193 4.36 21.38 3.21
N LYS A 194 5.16 20.90 2.25
CA LYS A 194 6.44 20.24 2.56
C LYS A 194 7.39 20.37 1.38
#